data_49018a524db0feac1566663cfe7a744a
#
_entry.id   49018a524db0feac1566663cfe7a744a
#
_cell.length_a   1.000
_cell.length_b   1.000
_cell.length_c   1.000
_cell.angle_alpha   90.00
_cell.angle_beta   90.00
_cell.angle_gamma   90.00
#
_symmetry.space_group_name_H-M   'P 1'
#
loop_
_entity.id
_entity.type
_entity.pdbx_description
1 polymer ?
#
loop_
_entity_poly.entity_id
_entity_poly.type
_entity_poly.pdbx_seq_one_letter_code
_entity_poly.pdbx_strand_id
1 'polypeptide(L)'
;EVIASAYEARISLSATGFYKTPEIAWDRIKGAGQPFLYFAYGAAVTEVVIDTLTGENRILRCDILHDCGASLNPALDVGQIEGGFVQGAGWLTTEELVWDASGQLKTHAPSTYKIPACSDRPEIFNVDLWPGQNAQKTIYRSKAVGEPPFMHGISAFLALSNAVAACGPHYPDLQAPANSEEVFNAVARARGSAS
;
A
#
# COMPACT_ATOMS: atom_id res chain seq x y z
N GLU A 1 -12.63 -30.57 -24.97
CA GLU A 1 -13.08 -30.80 -26.37
C GLU A 1 -12.40 -29.80 -27.35
N VAL A 2 -12.58 -28.46 -27.20
CA VAL A 2 -12.01 -27.45 -28.12
C VAL A 2 -10.49 -27.58 -28.28
N ILE A 3 -9.76 -27.71 -27.16
CA ILE A 3 -8.30 -27.87 -27.17
C ILE A 3 -7.88 -29.15 -27.92
N ALA A 4 -8.56 -30.26 -27.69
CA ALA A 4 -8.27 -31.53 -28.37
C ALA A 4 -8.52 -31.40 -29.86
N SER A 5 -9.64 -30.81 -30.28
CA SER A 5 -9.93 -30.57 -31.71
C SER A 5 -8.91 -29.64 -32.36
N ALA A 6 -8.48 -28.59 -31.67
CA ALA A 6 -7.44 -27.68 -32.15
C ALA A 6 -6.08 -28.39 -32.30
N TYR A 7 -5.72 -29.27 -31.35
CA TYR A 7 -4.50 -30.08 -31.41
C TYR A 7 -4.50 -31.04 -32.60
N GLU A 8 -5.60 -31.79 -32.79
CA GLU A 8 -5.79 -32.69 -33.90
C GLU A 8 -5.74 -31.97 -35.27
N ALA A 9 -6.33 -30.78 -35.31
CA ALA A 9 -6.30 -29.90 -36.48
C ALA A 9 -4.95 -29.18 -36.69
N ARG A 10 -3.97 -29.40 -35.81
CA ARG A 10 -2.64 -28.78 -35.85
C ARG A 10 -2.68 -27.26 -35.84
N ILE A 11 -3.66 -26.68 -35.10
CA ILE A 11 -3.76 -25.25 -34.87
C ILE A 11 -2.87 -24.90 -33.69
N SER A 12 -2.14 -23.77 -33.78
CA SER A 12 -1.34 -23.28 -32.67
C SER A 12 -2.23 -23.02 -31.45
N LEU A 13 -1.81 -23.56 -30.29
CA LEU A 13 -2.51 -23.36 -29.00
C LEU A 13 -1.97 -22.18 -28.23
N SER A 14 -1.13 -21.36 -28.84
CA SER A 14 -0.56 -20.15 -28.24
C SER A 14 -0.74 -18.95 -29.16
N ALA A 15 -0.92 -17.78 -28.52
CA ALA A 15 -0.93 -16.49 -29.20
C ALA A 15 -0.24 -15.46 -28.32
N THR A 16 0.42 -14.48 -28.96
CA THR A 16 1.06 -13.36 -28.26
C THR A 16 0.19 -12.13 -28.39
N GLY A 17 -0.16 -11.54 -27.24
CA GLY A 17 -0.78 -10.22 -27.15
C GLY A 17 0.24 -9.19 -26.69
N PHE A 18 0.23 -8.00 -27.29
CA PHE A 18 1.09 -6.90 -26.89
C PHE A 18 0.28 -5.60 -26.83
N TYR A 19 0.41 -4.91 -25.68
CA TYR A 19 -0.15 -3.56 -25.49
C TYR A 19 0.97 -2.57 -25.25
N LYS A 20 1.07 -1.57 -26.12
CA LYS A 20 1.96 -0.43 -25.92
C LYS A 20 1.15 0.72 -25.34
N THR A 21 1.51 1.20 -24.15
CA THR A 21 0.87 2.37 -23.55
C THR A 21 1.03 3.58 -24.49
N PRO A 22 -0.06 4.19 -24.94
CA PRO A 22 0.01 5.32 -25.87
C PRO A 22 0.48 6.60 -25.17
N GLU A 23 0.92 7.57 -25.96
CA GLU A 23 1.17 8.96 -25.52
C GLU A 23 2.20 9.12 -24.39
N ILE A 24 3.02 8.11 -24.11
CA ILE A 24 4.11 8.23 -23.16
C ILE A 24 5.35 8.81 -23.87
N ALA A 25 5.82 9.93 -23.37
CA ALA A 25 7.05 10.59 -23.82
C ALA A 25 7.77 11.18 -22.59
N TRP A 26 8.93 10.64 -22.29
CA TRP A 26 9.71 11.06 -21.12
C TRP A 26 11.20 11.19 -21.46
N ASP A 27 11.75 12.41 -21.30
CA ASP A 27 13.17 12.67 -21.38
C ASP A 27 13.76 12.55 -19.97
N ARG A 28 14.52 11.47 -19.73
CA ARG A 28 15.11 11.19 -18.43
C ARG A 28 16.20 12.16 -18.01
N ILE A 29 16.87 12.79 -19.00
CA ILE A 29 17.97 13.73 -18.75
C ILE A 29 17.40 15.09 -18.32
N LYS A 30 16.38 15.53 -19.03
CA LYS A 30 15.73 16.83 -18.76
C LYS A 30 14.68 16.73 -17.64
N GLY A 31 14.26 15.53 -17.26
CA GLY A 31 13.16 15.34 -16.32
C GLY A 31 11.84 15.91 -16.83
N ALA A 32 11.60 15.86 -18.14
CA ALA A 32 10.46 16.53 -18.78
C ALA A 32 9.71 15.61 -19.74
N GLY A 33 8.40 15.84 -19.87
CA GLY A 33 7.51 15.09 -20.76
C GLY A 33 6.26 14.59 -20.06
N GLN A 34 5.65 13.54 -20.62
CA GLN A 34 4.46 12.87 -20.09
C GLN A 34 4.81 11.43 -19.73
N PRO A 35 5.20 11.16 -18.46
CA PRO A 35 5.61 9.82 -18.04
C PRO A 35 4.43 8.89 -17.75
N PHE A 36 3.22 9.43 -17.53
CA PHE A 36 2.03 8.68 -17.15
C PHE A 36 0.87 8.96 -18.08
N LEU A 37 0.11 7.92 -18.44
CA LEU A 37 -1.12 8.04 -19.24
C LEU A 37 -2.32 8.45 -18.37
N TYR A 38 -2.37 7.96 -17.13
CA TYR A 38 -3.47 8.19 -16.18
C TYR A 38 -2.96 8.06 -14.75
N PHE A 39 -3.81 8.44 -13.81
CA PHE A 39 -3.60 8.23 -12.36
C PHE A 39 -4.71 7.34 -11.79
N ALA A 40 -4.34 6.46 -10.87
CA ALA A 40 -5.28 5.70 -10.05
C ALA A 40 -5.55 6.51 -8.78
N TYR A 41 -6.76 7.03 -8.64
CA TYR A 41 -7.16 7.82 -7.49
C TYR A 41 -7.73 6.92 -6.40
N GLY A 42 -7.64 7.37 -5.15
CA GLY A 42 -8.28 6.70 -4.04
C GLY A 42 -8.27 7.55 -2.79
N ALA A 43 -9.11 7.15 -1.84
CA ALA A 43 -9.18 7.75 -0.51
C ALA A 43 -9.20 6.63 0.51
N ALA A 44 -8.50 6.84 1.64
CA ALA A 44 -8.49 5.90 2.76
C ALA A 44 -8.64 6.67 4.08
N VAL A 45 -9.45 6.12 4.99
CA VAL A 45 -9.61 6.62 6.36
C VAL A 45 -9.32 5.48 7.31
N THR A 46 -8.40 5.72 8.25
CA THR A 46 -7.94 4.68 9.18
C THR A 46 -8.15 5.13 10.62
N GLU A 47 -8.63 4.23 11.45
CA GLU A 47 -8.75 4.38 12.90
C GLU A 47 -7.75 3.45 13.58
N VAL A 48 -7.02 3.99 14.56
CA VAL A 48 -5.99 3.25 15.30
C VAL A 48 -6.16 3.44 16.79
N VAL A 49 -5.57 2.52 17.56
CA VAL A 49 -5.36 2.67 18.99
C VAL A 49 -3.88 2.49 19.30
N ILE A 50 -3.37 3.28 20.25
CA ILE A 50 -2.00 3.13 20.78
C ILE A 50 -2.05 2.91 22.29
N ASP A 51 -1.16 2.07 22.81
CA ASP A 51 -0.87 1.99 24.23
C ASP A 51 0.29 2.95 24.54
N THR A 52 0.01 3.97 25.34
CA THR A 52 0.99 5.02 25.67
C THR A 52 2.05 4.60 26.69
N LEU A 53 1.95 3.37 27.25
CA LEU A 53 2.91 2.81 28.17
C LEU A 53 3.89 1.83 27.51
N THR A 54 3.46 1.19 26.43
CA THR A 54 4.26 0.18 25.72
C THR A 54 4.59 0.54 24.29
N GLY A 55 3.87 1.52 23.70
CA GLY A 55 3.95 1.86 22.29
C GLY A 55 3.24 0.87 21.36
N GLU A 56 2.65 -0.20 21.89
CA GLU A 56 1.86 -1.12 21.08
C GLU A 56 0.72 -0.38 20.38
N ASN A 57 0.47 -0.75 19.13
CA ASN A 57 -0.57 -0.13 18.34
C ASN A 57 -1.32 -1.16 17.50
N ARG A 58 -2.55 -0.82 17.14
CA ARG A 58 -3.40 -1.64 16.28
C ARG A 58 -4.25 -0.77 15.36
N ILE A 59 -4.47 -1.25 14.15
CA ILE A 59 -5.43 -0.67 13.23
C ILE A 59 -6.79 -1.31 13.53
N LEU A 60 -7.74 -0.50 14.02
CA LEU A 60 -9.09 -0.96 14.36
C LEU A 60 -9.99 -1.01 13.13
N ARG A 61 -9.91 0.03 12.30
CA ARG A 61 -10.75 0.19 11.13
C ARG A 61 -9.98 0.82 9.99
N CYS A 62 -10.28 0.37 8.76
CA CYS A 62 -9.88 1.06 7.54
C CYS A 62 -11.00 1.02 6.52
N ASP A 63 -11.36 2.17 5.98
CA ASP A 63 -12.32 2.33 4.89
C ASP A 63 -11.58 2.88 3.67
N ILE A 64 -11.68 2.18 2.53
CA ILE A 64 -11.00 2.54 1.28
C ILE A 64 -12.00 2.62 0.14
N LEU A 65 -11.91 3.71 -0.63
CA LEU A 65 -12.55 3.85 -1.93
C LEU A 65 -11.46 4.03 -2.99
N HIS A 66 -11.39 3.13 -3.97
CA HIS A 66 -10.32 3.10 -4.97
C HIS A 66 -10.84 3.10 -6.41
N ASP A 67 -10.23 3.92 -7.27
CA ASP A 67 -10.55 4.01 -8.69
C ASP A 67 -9.62 3.10 -9.52
N CYS A 68 -10.10 1.91 -9.85
CA CYS A 68 -9.46 0.98 -10.77
C CYS A 68 -9.98 1.10 -12.22
N GLY A 69 -10.70 2.19 -12.53
CA GLY A 69 -11.42 2.32 -13.81
C GLY A 69 -12.55 1.28 -13.91
N ALA A 70 -12.82 0.79 -15.10
CA ALA A 70 -13.74 -0.34 -15.26
C ALA A 70 -13.05 -1.61 -14.75
N SER A 71 -13.49 -2.13 -13.60
CA SER A 71 -12.94 -3.35 -13.02
C SER A 71 -13.10 -4.54 -13.98
N LEU A 72 -12.01 -5.25 -14.23
CA LEU A 72 -12.03 -6.49 -15.03
C LEU A 72 -12.47 -7.69 -14.20
N ASN A 73 -12.20 -7.68 -12.91
CA ASN A 73 -12.64 -8.71 -11.95
C ASN A 73 -12.71 -8.07 -10.55
N PRO A 74 -13.90 -7.65 -10.11
CA PRO A 74 -14.04 -6.93 -8.84
C PRO A 74 -13.49 -7.68 -7.62
N ALA A 75 -13.62 -9.01 -7.60
CA ALA A 75 -13.10 -9.80 -6.48
C ALA A 75 -11.56 -9.77 -6.41
N LEU A 76 -10.89 -9.83 -7.57
CA LEU A 76 -9.43 -9.71 -7.63
C LEU A 76 -8.99 -8.28 -7.33
N ASP A 77 -9.68 -7.28 -7.86
CA ASP A 77 -9.33 -5.88 -7.65
C ASP A 77 -9.45 -5.47 -6.18
N VAL A 78 -10.52 -5.88 -5.50
CA VAL A 78 -10.68 -5.70 -4.05
C VAL A 78 -9.54 -6.39 -3.29
N GLY A 79 -9.22 -7.65 -3.63
CA GLY A 79 -8.11 -8.38 -3.01
C GLY A 79 -6.75 -7.71 -3.21
N GLN A 80 -6.50 -7.09 -4.37
CA GLN A 80 -5.29 -6.30 -4.61
C GLN A 80 -5.25 -5.04 -3.74
N ILE A 81 -6.37 -4.37 -3.56
CA ILE A 81 -6.45 -3.17 -2.71
C ILE A 81 -6.21 -3.53 -1.25
N GLU A 82 -6.86 -4.58 -0.75
CA GLU A 82 -6.64 -5.08 0.62
C GLU A 82 -5.17 -5.45 0.85
N GLY A 83 -4.59 -6.24 -0.06
CA GLY A 83 -3.20 -6.66 0.02
C GLY A 83 -2.22 -5.49 -0.08
N GLY A 84 -2.46 -4.55 -0.99
CA GLY A 84 -1.65 -3.34 -1.14
C GLY A 84 -1.69 -2.45 0.11
N PHE A 85 -2.87 -2.25 0.71
CA PHE A 85 -2.99 -1.51 1.97
C PHE A 85 -2.17 -2.15 3.09
N VAL A 86 -2.32 -3.46 3.30
CA VAL A 86 -1.60 -4.18 4.38
C VAL A 86 -0.09 -4.08 4.19
N GLN A 87 0.39 -4.26 2.96
CA GLN A 87 1.81 -4.11 2.66
C GLN A 87 2.29 -2.67 2.86
N GLY A 88 1.56 -1.67 2.36
CA GLY A 88 1.91 -0.26 2.53
C GLY A 88 1.91 0.16 4.00
N ALA A 89 0.96 -0.31 4.80
CA ALA A 89 0.93 -0.08 6.24
C ALA A 89 2.12 -0.77 6.93
N GLY A 90 2.49 -1.98 6.52
CA GLY A 90 3.63 -2.71 7.03
C GLY A 90 4.95 -1.95 6.88
N TRP A 91 5.21 -1.36 5.71
CA TRP A 91 6.39 -0.52 5.48
C TRP A 91 6.52 0.64 6.46
N LEU A 92 5.38 1.16 6.92
CA LEU A 92 5.32 2.35 7.76
C LEU A 92 5.19 2.01 9.25
N THR A 93 5.04 0.73 9.62
CA THR A 93 4.76 0.34 11.01
C THR A 93 5.66 -0.78 11.54
N THR A 94 5.76 -1.91 10.86
CA THR A 94 6.42 -3.12 11.41
C THR A 94 7.69 -3.52 10.67
N GLU A 95 7.83 -3.13 9.40
CA GLU A 95 8.93 -3.53 8.55
C GLU A 95 10.13 -2.58 8.75
N GLU A 96 11.12 -3.03 9.51
CA GLU A 96 12.30 -2.23 9.85
C GLU A 96 13.56 -2.81 9.20
N LEU A 97 14.36 -1.93 8.59
CA LEU A 97 15.66 -2.27 8.04
C LEU A 97 16.75 -1.83 9.01
N VAL A 98 17.43 -2.81 9.63
CA VAL A 98 18.54 -2.58 10.57
C VAL A 98 19.85 -3.00 9.93
N TRP A 99 20.80 -2.09 9.89
CA TRP A 99 22.15 -2.29 9.36
C TRP A 99 23.18 -2.22 10.48
N ASP A 100 24.18 -3.10 10.47
CA ASP A 100 25.28 -2.98 11.40
C ASP A 100 26.33 -1.95 10.93
N ALA A 101 27.33 -1.71 11.77
CA ALA A 101 28.40 -0.75 11.49
C ALA A 101 29.25 -1.11 10.24
N SER A 102 29.21 -2.35 9.78
CA SER A 102 29.87 -2.79 8.55
C SER A 102 29.00 -2.65 7.31
N GLY A 103 27.74 -2.19 7.44
CA GLY A 103 26.78 -2.07 6.36
C GLY A 103 26.07 -3.39 6.02
N GLN A 104 26.14 -4.38 6.91
CA GLN A 104 25.44 -5.65 6.71
C GLN A 104 24.00 -5.56 7.24
N LEU A 105 23.02 -5.92 6.40
CA LEU A 105 21.61 -5.97 6.78
C LEU A 105 21.38 -7.09 7.81
N LYS A 106 20.78 -6.77 8.94
CA LYS A 106 20.43 -7.70 10.02
C LYS A 106 19.01 -8.24 9.89
N THR A 107 18.10 -7.45 9.36
CA THR A 107 16.69 -7.81 9.17
C THR A 107 16.47 -8.40 7.77
N HIS A 108 17.12 -9.52 7.47
CA HIS A 108 17.13 -10.14 6.14
C HIS A 108 16.36 -11.48 6.07
N ALA A 109 15.60 -11.82 7.10
CA ALA A 109 14.85 -13.07 7.17
C ALA A 109 13.47 -12.85 7.83
N PRO A 110 12.47 -13.70 7.57
CA PRO A 110 11.12 -13.56 8.17
C PRO A 110 11.11 -13.51 9.71
N SER A 111 12.13 -14.07 10.35
CA SER A 111 12.30 -14.02 11.81
C SER A 111 12.69 -12.64 12.32
N THR A 112 13.27 -11.79 11.49
CA THR A 112 13.80 -10.46 11.87
C THR A 112 13.13 -9.32 11.10
N TYR A 113 12.75 -9.51 9.85
CA TYR A 113 11.98 -8.56 9.04
C TYR A 113 10.49 -8.86 9.16
N LYS A 114 9.76 -8.01 9.85
CA LYS A 114 8.38 -8.26 10.30
C LYS A 114 7.35 -7.73 9.31
N ILE A 115 7.07 -8.49 8.27
CA ILE A 115 5.90 -8.22 7.43
C ILE A 115 4.62 -8.45 8.25
N PRO A 116 3.53 -7.71 7.98
CA PRO A 116 2.26 -7.90 8.68
C PRO A 116 1.76 -9.35 8.60
N ALA A 117 1.33 -9.88 9.74
CA ALA A 117 0.66 -11.17 9.82
C ALA A 117 -0.85 -11.01 9.56
N CYS A 118 -1.57 -12.12 9.40
CA CYS A 118 -3.03 -12.09 9.23
C CYS A 118 -3.76 -11.43 10.41
N SER A 119 -3.19 -11.46 11.62
CA SER A 119 -3.70 -10.80 12.81
C SER A 119 -3.58 -9.27 12.79
N ASP A 120 -2.72 -8.72 11.93
CA ASP A 120 -2.45 -7.28 11.85
C ASP A 120 -3.38 -6.56 10.87
N ARG A 121 -4.22 -7.32 10.18
CA ARG A 121 -5.30 -6.78 9.35
C ARG A 121 -6.28 -6.00 10.22
N PRO A 122 -6.84 -4.86 9.74
CA PRO A 122 -7.87 -4.13 10.44
C PRO A 122 -9.05 -5.03 10.87
N GLU A 123 -9.59 -4.83 12.06
CA GLU A 123 -10.77 -5.58 12.53
C GLU A 123 -11.99 -5.29 11.64
N ILE A 124 -12.18 -4.03 11.28
CA ILE A 124 -13.17 -3.57 10.31
C ILE A 124 -12.40 -3.09 9.08
N PHE A 125 -12.60 -3.78 7.95
CA PHE A 125 -11.90 -3.47 6.72
C PHE A 125 -12.88 -3.41 5.57
N ASN A 126 -13.27 -2.19 5.18
CA ASN A 126 -14.22 -1.93 4.11
C ASN A 126 -13.45 -1.41 2.88
N VAL A 127 -13.63 -2.08 1.77
CA VAL A 127 -13.00 -1.71 0.50
C VAL A 127 -14.06 -1.67 -0.58
N ASP A 128 -14.22 -0.50 -1.21
CA ASP A 128 -15.13 -0.31 -2.33
C ASP A 128 -14.38 0.21 -3.57
N LEU A 129 -14.88 -0.18 -4.73
CA LEU A 129 -14.41 0.31 -6.01
C LEU A 129 -15.24 1.53 -6.42
N TRP A 130 -14.54 2.60 -6.84
CA TRP A 130 -15.21 3.75 -7.42
C TRP A 130 -15.95 3.34 -8.72
N PRO A 131 -17.27 3.58 -8.83
CA PRO A 131 -18.04 3.21 -10.01
C PRO A 131 -17.73 4.14 -11.19
N GLY A 132 -16.77 3.77 -12.01
CA GLY A 132 -16.34 4.60 -13.13
C GLY A 132 -15.56 3.83 -14.18
N GLN A 133 -15.07 4.58 -15.14
CA GLN A 133 -14.22 4.09 -16.22
C GLN A 133 -13.02 5.03 -16.40
N ASN A 134 -11.90 4.48 -16.85
CA ASN A 134 -10.77 5.33 -17.21
C ASN A 134 -11.15 6.27 -18.37
N ALA A 135 -10.92 7.55 -18.20
CA ALA A 135 -11.10 8.54 -19.25
C ALA A 135 -10.16 8.28 -20.44
N GLN A 136 -8.99 7.70 -20.18
CA GLN A 136 -8.03 7.33 -21.20
C GLN A 136 -8.37 5.97 -21.84
N LYS A 137 -7.93 5.79 -23.11
CA LYS A 137 -8.17 4.56 -23.86
C LYS A 137 -7.21 3.45 -23.43
N THR A 138 -7.44 2.89 -22.25
CA THR A 138 -6.77 1.68 -21.76
C THR A 138 -7.54 0.42 -22.16
N ILE A 139 -6.96 -0.75 -21.89
CA ILE A 139 -7.64 -2.04 -22.12
C ILE A 139 -8.91 -2.06 -21.28
N TYR A 140 -10.05 -2.19 -21.94
CA TYR A 140 -11.39 -2.17 -21.34
C TYR A 140 -11.67 -0.97 -20.41
N ARG A 141 -10.96 0.15 -20.57
CA ARG A 141 -11.08 1.31 -19.68
C ARG A 141 -10.73 1.01 -18.22
N SER A 142 -9.91 0.01 -17.98
CA SER A 142 -9.37 -0.32 -16.66
C SER A 142 -8.19 0.59 -16.29
N LYS A 143 -7.85 0.59 -15.02
CA LYS A 143 -6.60 1.17 -14.47
C LYS A 143 -5.80 0.10 -13.75
N ALA A 144 -4.51 0.32 -13.56
CA ALA A 144 -3.67 -0.53 -12.73
C ALA A 144 -4.18 -0.52 -11.28
N VAL A 145 -4.19 -1.69 -10.66
CA VAL A 145 -4.71 -1.89 -9.30
C VAL A 145 -3.73 -2.65 -8.39
N GLY A 146 -2.62 -3.18 -8.93
CA GLY A 146 -1.65 -3.95 -8.15
C GLY A 146 -0.92 -3.10 -7.10
N GLU A 147 -0.20 -2.07 -7.52
CA GLU A 147 0.67 -1.25 -6.65
C GLU A 147 0.07 0.09 -6.20
N PRO A 148 -0.78 0.79 -6.96
CA PRO A 148 -1.36 2.04 -6.49
C PRO A 148 -2.01 1.96 -5.09
N PRO A 149 -2.64 0.86 -4.68
CA PRO A 149 -3.20 0.69 -3.35
C PRO A 149 -2.22 0.79 -2.18
N PHE A 150 -0.91 0.60 -2.39
CA PHE A 150 0.09 0.76 -1.33
C PHE A 150 0.03 2.12 -0.67
N MET A 151 -0.29 3.14 -1.41
CA MET A 151 -0.39 4.52 -0.92
C MET A 151 -1.50 4.70 0.12
N HIS A 152 -2.51 3.82 0.14
CA HIS A 152 -3.54 3.83 1.19
C HIS A 152 -2.96 3.53 2.57
N GLY A 153 -1.86 2.77 2.66
CA GLY A 153 -1.15 2.49 3.91
C GLY A 153 -0.66 3.75 4.64
N ILE A 154 -0.45 4.86 3.93
CA ILE A 154 -0.09 6.15 4.52
C ILE A 154 -1.15 6.62 5.51
N SER A 155 -2.43 6.30 5.29
CA SER A 155 -3.52 6.66 6.21
C SER A 155 -3.34 6.05 7.60
N ALA A 156 -2.78 4.84 7.70
CA ALA A 156 -2.48 4.20 8.98
C ALA A 156 -1.38 4.96 9.74
N PHE A 157 -0.30 5.33 9.04
CA PHE A 157 0.78 6.13 9.64
C PHE A 157 0.30 7.51 10.10
N LEU A 158 -0.51 8.19 9.30
CA LEU A 158 -1.09 9.48 9.68
C LEU A 158 -2.06 9.35 10.85
N ALA A 159 -2.82 8.27 10.94
CA ALA A 159 -3.68 8.00 12.10
C ALA A 159 -2.86 7.78 13.36
N LEU A 160 -1.74 7.03 13.29
CA LEU A 160 -0.80 6.86 14.41
C LEU A 160 -0.19 8.20 14.83
N SER A 161 0.27 8.99 13.86
CA SER A 161 0.80 10.33 14.13
C SER A 161 -0.23 11.22 14.86
N ASN A 162 -1.49 11.16 14.42
CA ASN A 162 -2.58 11.90 15.05
C ASN A 162 -2.90 11.38 16.46
N ALA A 163 -2.87 10.07 16.68
CA ALA A 163 -3.06 9.47 18.01
C ALA A 163 -1.93 9.89 18.97
N VAL A 164 -0.68 9.91 18.51
CA VAL A 164 0.46 10.41 19.30
C VAL A 164 0.31 11.90 19.59
N ALA A 165 -0.11 12.71 18.61
CA ALA A 165 -0.33 14.13 18.79
C ALA A 165 -1.37 14.44 19.88
N ALA A 166 -2.37 13.57 20.05
CA ALA A 166 -3.38 13.71 21.12
C ALA A 166 -2.81 13.46 22.54
N CYS A 167 -1.60 12.94 22.66
CA CYS A 167 -0.99 12.63 23.96
C CYS A 167 -0.30 13.81 24.65
N GLY A 168 -0.07 14.93 23.95
CA GLY A 168 0.60 16.08 24.53
C GLY A 168 0.57 17.33 23.63
N PRO A 169 1.13 18.46 24.11
CA PRO A 169 1.05 19.74 23.41
C PRO A 169 2.12 19.92 22.32
N HIS A 170 3.08 19.02 22.21
CA HIS A 170 4.18 19.16 21.27
C HIS A 170 3.93 18.35 19.98
N TYR A 171 4.62 18.75 18.91
CA TYR A 171 4.55 18.00 17.65
C TYR A 171 5.07 16.56 17.86
N PRO A 172 4.36 15.54 17.38
CA PRO A 172 4.70 14.14 17.67
C PRO A 172 6.02 13.67 17.05
N ASP A 173 6.42 14.24 15.91
CA ASP A 173 7.63 13.85 15.16
C ASP A 173 7.79 12.33 15.02
N LEU A 174 6.68 11.65 14.68
CA LEU A 174 6.66 10.21 14.50
C LEU A 174 7.46 9.83 13.26
N GLN A 175 8.41 8.93 13.43
CA GLN A 175 9.25 8.42 12.35
C GLN A 175 8.70 7.10 11.80
N ALA A 176 9.01 6.80 10.54
CA ALA A 176 8.70 5.50 9.95
C ALA A 176 9.96 4.59 9.99
N PRO A 177 9.79 3.31 10.28
CA PRO A 177 8.56 2.62 10.65
C PRO A 177 8.12 2.96 12.08
N ALA A 178 6.82 3.22 12.28
CA ALA A 178 6.21 3.50 13.57
C ALA A 178 6.00 2.21 14.38
N ASN A 179 7.11 1.50 14.68
CA ASN A 179 7.09 0.35 15.55
C ASN A 179 6.79 0.75 17.01
N SER A 180 6.64 -0.21 17.91
CA SER A 180 6.25 0.08 19.30
C SER A 180 7.26 0.97 20.02
N GLU A 181 8.56 0.81 19.76
CA GLU A 181 9.61 1.66 20.35
C GLU A 181 9.48 3.10 19.87
N GLU A 182 9.30 3.31 18.57
CA GLU A 182 9.13 4.65 18.01
C GLU A 182 7.84 5.31 18.50
N VAL A 183 6.70 4.60 18.54
CA VAL A 183 5.45 5.14 19.08
C VAL A 183 5.63 5.54 20.54
N PHE A 184 6.26 4.72 21.37
CA PHE A 184 6.56 5.04 22.77
C PHE A 184 7.39 6.31 22.90
N ASN A 185 8.48 6.41 22.14
CA ASN A 185 9.38 7.56 22.14
C ASN A 185 8.66 8.83 21.62
N ALA A 186 7.84 8.71 20.59
CA ALA A 186 7.06 9.82 20.05
C ALA A 186 6.02 10.34 21.06
N VAL A 187 5.38 9.46 21.83
CA VAL A 187 4.50 9.84 22.94
C VAL A 187 5.26 10.62 24.01
N ALA A 188 6.48 10.19 24.36
CA ALA A 188 7.33 10.92 25.30
C ALA A 188 7.68 12.33 24.77
N ARG A 189 8.07 12.43 23.50
CA ARG A 189 8.31 13.73 22.83
C ARG A 189 7.07 14.62 22.84
N ALA A 190 5.91 14.09 22.49
CA ALA A 190 4.65 14.82 22.48
C ALA A 190 4.27 15.37 23.85
N ARG A 191 4.62 14.66 24.94
CA ARG A 191 4.41 15.09 26.33
C ARG A 191 5.47 16.08 26.83
N GLY A 192 6.55 16.31 26.07
CA GLY A 192 7.68 17.16 26.49
C GLY A 192 8.62 16.47 27.47
N SER A 193 8.54 15.15 27.59
CA SER A 193 9.48 14.35 28.35
C SER A 193 10.65 14.02 27.40
N ALA A 194 11.64 14.93 27.33
CA ALA A 194 12.86 14.64 26.57
C ALA A 194 13.58 13.44 27.21
N SER A 195 13.90 12.45 26.41
CA SER A 195 14.85 11.38 26.75
C SER A 195 16.29 11.89 26.75
#